data_429fa7f947840863392b3955f0c34071
#
_entry.id   429fa7f947840863392b3955f0c34071
#
_cell.length_a   1.000
_cell.length_b   1.000
_cell.length_c   1.000
_cell.angle_alpha   90.00
_cell.angle_beta   90.00
_cell.angle_gamma   90.00
#
_symmetry.space_group_name_H-M   'P 1'
#
loop_
_entity.id
_entity.type
_entity.pdbx_description
1 polymer ?
#
loop_
_entity_poly.entity_id
_entity_poly.type
_entity_poly.pdbx_seq_one_letter_code
_entity_poly.pdbx_strand_id
1 'polypeptide(L)'
;MKSNVVIDIEMCIVQKEYQWKEYPYEHEIIQIGAVMMDEGYEITDEFSSYVRPKYGRIDHFIQELTGISDKQIMEAPTLEGALDRMMSWIGSGEATFYSWSKTDFVQISREIRAKEIDEEKMAVLLDKENWVDYQQTAGKRFGKPWRMSLEDALMFAEMELEGKQHDGLVDARNTARLIAKMEKNPESHFLQDRLQEEKEKNAEPLGTSLGSLLNGIRL
;
A
#
# COMPACT_ATOMS: atom_id res chain seq x y z
N MET A 1 -4.38 20.45 -11.68
CA MET A 1 -4.14 19.91 -10.33
C MET A 1 -3.44 18.58 -10.49
N LYS A 2 -2.45 18.32 -9.69
CA LYS A 2 -1.76 17.02 -9.67
C LYS A 2 -2.52 16.10 -8.73
N SER A 3 -2.87 14.90 -9.19
CA SER A 3 -3.55 13.89 -8.37
C SER A 3 -2.55 12.97 -7.69
N ASN A 4 -2.74 12.68 -6.41
CA ASN A 4 -2.02 11.63 -5.71
C ASN A 4 -2.92 10.39 -5.68
N VAL A 5 -2.48 9.29 -6.29
CA VAL A 5 -3.28 8.08 -6.43
C VAL A 5 -2.56 6.91 -5.79
N VAL A 6 -3.12 6.34 -4.75
CA VAL A 6 -2.59 5.11 -4.13
C VAL A 6 -3.23 3.92 -4.82
N ILE A 7 -2.41 2.98 -5.28
CA ILE A 7 -2.86 1.77 -5.98
C ILE A 7 -2.37 0.54 -5.24
N ASP A 8 -3.26 -0.43 -5.10
CA ASP A 8 -2.96 -1.77 -4.63
C ASP A 8 -3.68 -2.79 -5.51
N ILE A 9 -3.05 -3.93 -5.79
CA ILE A 9 -3.58 -4.95 -6.68
C ILE A 9 -3.60 -6.32 -6.02
N GLU A 10 -4.67 -7.09 -6.28
CA GLU A 10 -4.72 -8.50 -5.95
C GLU A 10 -4.46 -9.37 -7.18
N MET A 11 -3.85 -10.53 -6.97
CA MET A 11 -3.40 -11.39 -8.05
C MET A 11 -3.82 -12.84 -7.82
N CYS A 12 -4.03 -13.57 -8.92
CA CYS A 12 -4.13 -15.02 -8.93
C CYS A 12 -2.89 -15.67 -9.57
N ILE A 13 -2.80 -17.00 -9.45
CA ILE A 13 -1.70 -17.77 -10.03
C ILE A 13 -2.06 -18.18 -11.45
N VAL A 14 -1.14 -17.96 -12.37
CA VAL A 14 -1.24 -18.41 -13.77
C VAL A 14 -1.07 -19.92 -13.85
N GLN A 15 -1.92 -20.59 -14.59
CA GLN A 15 -1.86 -22.04 -14.74
C GLN A 15 -0.57 -22.46 -15.46
N LYS A 16 0.04 -23.55 -14.97
CA LYS A 16 1.35 -24.05 -15.46
C LYS A 16 1.40 -24.27 -16.97
N GLU A 17 0.28 -24.64 -17.60
CA GLU A 17 0.16 -24.88 -19.03
C GLU A 17 0.38 -23.63 -19.88
N TYR A 18 0.08 -22.44 -19.36
CA TYR A 18 0.25 -21.14 -20.01
C TYR A 18 1.56 -20.45 -19.64
N GLN A 19 2.15 -20.79 -18.48
CA GLN A 19 3.39 -20.18 -18.02
C GLN A 19 4.51 -20.40 -19.04
N TRP A 20 5.24 -19.32 -19.36
CA TRP A 20 6.40 -19.31 -20.26
C TRP A 20 6.10 -19.63 -21.73
N LYS A 21 4.89 -19.98 -22.07
CA LYS A 21 4.45 -20.23 -23.45
C LYS A 21 3.66 -19.05 -24.01
N GLU A 22 2.52 -18.79 -23.42
CA GLU A 22 1.59 -17.74 -23.82
C GLU A 22 1.65 -16.52 -22.91
N TYR A 23 2.05 -16.74 -21.66
CA TYR A 23 2.19 -15.70 -20.65
C TYR A 23 3.46 -15.93 -19.81
N PRO A 24 4.46 -15.03 -19.85
CA PRO A 24 5.79 -15.30 -19.29
C PRO A 24 5.89 -15.05 -17.78
N TYR A 25 4.79 -14.88 -17.06
CA TYR A 25 4.78 -14.55 -15.64
C TYR A 25 3.92 -15.53 -14.84
N GLU A 26 4.13 -15.56 -13.53
CA GLU A 26 3.46 -16.50 -12.62
C GLU A 26 2.12 -15.98 -12.08
N HIS A 27 1.90 -14.66 -12.13
CA HIS A 27 0.73 -14.02 -11.54
C HIS A 27 -0.03 -13.18 -12.56
N GLU A 28 -1.33 -13.03 -12.34
CA GLU A 28 -2.23 -12.24 -13.14
C GLU A 28 -3.18 -11.45 -12.23
N ILE A 29 -3.40 -10.16 -12.55
CA ILE A 29 -4.24 -9.25 -11.76
C ILE A 29 -5.70 -9.70 -11.79
N ILE A 30 -6.33 -9.70 -10.61
CA ILE A 30 -7.76 -10.02 -10.41
C ILE A 30 -8.55 -8.89 -9.73
N GLN A 31 -7.85 -7.91 -9.12
CA GLN A 31 -8.48 -6.71 -8.58
C GLN A 31 -7.50 -5.53 -8.67
N ILE A 32 -8.03 -4.35 -8.94
CA ILE A 32 -7.34 -3.08 -8.81
C ILE A 32 -8.15 -2.26 -7.80
N GLY A 33 -7.52 -1.90 -6.69
CA GLY A 33 -8.02 -0.92 -5.74
C GLY A 33 -7.21 0.36 -5.86
N ALA A 34 -7.88 1.52 -5.85
CA ALA A 34 -7.19 2.79 -5.88
C ALA A 34 -7.91 3.85 -5.04
N VAL A 35 -7.12 4.75 -4.46
CA VAL A 35 -7.60 5.85 -3.63
C VAL A 35 -6.98 7.14 -4.12
N MET A 36 -7.81 8.15 -4.37
CA MET A 36 -7.36 9.48 -4.77
C MET A 36 -7.22 10.37 -3.53
N MET A 37 -6.11 11.08 -3.46
CA MET A 37 -5.85 12.10 -2.44
C MET A 37 -5.60 13.44 -3.11
N ASP A 38 -5.99 14.51 -2.45
CA ASP A 38 -5.66 15.87 -2.85
C ASP A 38 -4.19 16.26 -2.50
N GLU A 39 -3.81 17.50 -2.77
CA GLU A 39 -2.47 18.01 -2.46
C GLU A 39 -2.18 18.07 -0.94
N GLY A 40 -3.21 18.05 -0.09
CA GLY A 40 -3.12 17.97 1.37
C GLY A 40 -3.13 16.55 1.91
N TYR A 41 -3.10 15.54 1.03
CA TYR A 41 -3.20 14.12 1.36
C TYR A 41 -4.54 13.73 2.02
N GLU A 42 -5.63 14.48 1.77
CA GLU A 42 -6.96 14.04 2.14
C GLU A 42 -7.54 13.12 1.07
N ILE A 43 -8.16 12.02 1.51
CA ILE A 43 -8.83 11.09 0.59
C ILE A 43 -10.06 11.79 0.03
N THR A 44 -10.14 11.85 -1.30
CA THR A 44 -11.22 12.55 -2.03
C THR A 44 -12.12 11.61 -2.81
N ASP A 45 -11.61 10.49 -3.28
CA ASP A 45 -12.38 9.51 -4.07
C ASP A 45 -11.74 8.13 -4.04
N GLU A 46 -12.49 7.10 -4.42
CA GLU A 46 -12.07 5.71 -4.40
C GLU A 46 -12.51 4.99 -5.68
N PHE A 47 -11.66 4.09 -6.14
CA PHE A 47 -11.91 3.24 -7.29
C PHE A 47 -11.66 1.77 -6.93
N SER A 48 -12.54 0.88 -7.36
CA SER A 48 -12.29 -0.56 -7.28
C SER A 48 -12.85 -1.25 -8.52
N SER A 49 -12.07 -2.16 -9.07
CA SER A 49 -12.51 -3.02 -10.17
C SER A 49 -11.92 -4.41 -10.02
N TYR A 50 -12.78 -5.42 -10.02
CA TYR A 50 -12.31 -6.77 -10.31
C TYR A 50 -11.83 -6.84 -11.76
N VAL A 51 -10.93 -7.79 -12.03
CA VAL A 51 -10.34 -8.02 -13.34
C VAL A 51 -10.49 -9.49 -13.68
N ARG A 52 -10.98 -9.78 -14.88
CA ARG A 52 -11.06 -11.14 -15.39
C ARG A 52 -9.69 -11.58 -15.93
N PRO A 53 -9.02 -12.53 -15.26
CA PRO A 53 -7.76 -13.05 -15.74
C PRO A 53 -7.97 -13.87 -17.04
N LYS A 54 -6.97 -13.90 -17.90
CA LYS A 54 -6.99 -14.68 -19.14
C LYS A 54 -6.38 -16.07 -18.96
N TYR A 55 -5.34 -16.15 -18.14
CA TYR A 55 -4.50 -17.33 -17.96
C TYR A 55 -4.49 -17.86 -16.52
N GLY A 56 -4.83 -17.01 -15.57
CA GLY A 56 -4.87 -17.33 -14.14
C GLY A 56 -6.21 -17.89 -13.70
N ARG A 57 -6.22 -18.47 -12.50
CA ARG A 57 -7.43 -18.92 -11.81
C ARG A 57 -7.34 -18.61 -10.33
N ILE A 58 -8.48 -18.40 -9.72
CA ILE A 58 -8.60 -18.32 -8.27
C ILE A 58 -8.62 -19.75 -7.75
N ASP A 59 -7.60 -20.14 -7.00
CA ASP A 59 -7.61 -21.35 -6.21
C ASP A 59 -8.18 -21.09 -4.80
N HIS A 60 -8.29 -22.13 -4.02
CA HIS A 60 -8.84 -22.04 -2.66
C HIS A 60 -8.02 -21.10 -1.78
N PHE A 61 -6.69 -21.09 -1.92
CA PHE A 61 -5.81 -20.23 -1.13
C PHE A 61 -6.03 -18.76 -1.47
N ILE A 62 -6.07 -18.40 -2.74
CA ILE A 62 -6.34 -17.02 -3.20
C ILE A 62 -7.73 -16.57 -2.76
N GLN A 63 -8.73 -17.45 -2.86
CA GLN A 63 -10.09 -17.14 -2.41
C GLN A 63 -10.17 -16.88 -0.90
N GLU A 64 -9.49 -17.68 -0.09
CA GLU A 64 -9.46 -17.47 1.37
C GLU A 64 -8.72 -16.18 1.72
N LEU A 65 -7.60 -15.92 1.05
CA LEU A 65 -6.76 -14.75 1.28
C LEU A 65 -7.49 -13.46 0.92
N THR A 66 -7.95 -13.32 -0.31
CA THR A 66 -8.54 -12.10 -0.85
C THR A 66 -10.04 -11.99 -0.59
N GLY A 67 -10.74 -13.12 -0.49
CA GLY A 67 -12.20 -13.19 -0.47
C GLY A 67 -12.83 -13.08 -1.87
N ILE A 68 -12.03 -12.96 -2.92
CA ILE A 68 -12.51 -12.85 -4.30
C ILE A 68 -12.90 -14.23 -4.80
N SER A 69 -14.09 -14.35 -5.39
CA SER A 69 -14.62 -15.60 -5.95
C SER A 69 -14.52 -15.65 -7.47
N ASP A 70 -14.50 -16.86 -8.02
CA ASP A 70 -14.56 -17.08 -9.47
C ASP A 70 -15.75 -16.36 -10.12
N LYS A 71 -16.91 -16.31 -9.45
CA LYS A 71 -18.10 -15.62 -9.97
C LYS A 71 -17.85 -14.14 -10.19
N GLN A 72 -17.19 -13.46 -9.24
CA GLN A 72 -16.90 -12.03 -9.34
C GLN A 72 -15.97 -11.72 -10.51
N ILE A 73 -14.91 -12.54 -10.70
CA ILE A 73 -13.96 -12.31 -11.79
C ILE A 73 -14.49 -12.72 -13.17
N MET A 74 -15.38 -13.70 -13.26
CA MET A 74 -16.00 -14.09 -14.54
C MET A 74 -16.86 -12.99 -15.15
N GLU A 75 -17.53 -12.20 -14.31
CA GLU A 75 -18.38 -11.05 -14.73
C GLU A 75 -17.56 -9.75 -14.86
N ALA A 76 -16.30 -9.75 -14.45
CA ALA A 76 -15.44 -8.58 -14.45
C ALA A 76 -14.93 -8.21 -15.86
N PRO A 77 -14.56 -6.96 -16.10
CA PRO A 77 -13.89 -6.53 -17.32
C PRO A 77 -12.52 -7.21 -17.48
N THR A 78 -11.98 -7.18 -18.70
CA THR A 78 -10.57 -7.48 -18.93
C THR A 78 -9.68 -6.45 -18.25
N LEU A 79 -8.36 -6.75 -18.11
CA LEU A 79 -7.41 -5.79 -17.55
C LEU A 79 -7.44 -4.45 -18.30
N GLU A 80 -7.45 -4.48 -19.64
CA GLU A 80 -7.56 -3.26 -20.46
C GLU A 80 -8.80 -2.44 -20.08
N GLY A 81 -9.97 -3.10 -20.03
CA GLY A 81 -11.21 -2.40 -19.66
C GLY A 81 -11.21 -1.85 -18.23
N ALA A 82 -10.54 -2.51 -17.29
CA ALA A 82 -10.40 -2.02 -15.91
C ALA A 82 -9.42 -0.82 -15.84
N LEU A 83 -8.30 -0.91 -16.55
CA LEU A 83 -7.33 0.20 -16.66
C LEU A 83 -7.94 1.42 -17.35
N ASP A 84 -8.71 1.24 -18.42
CA ASP A 84 -9.42 2.33 -19.10
C ASP A 84 -10.37 3.08 -18.16
N ARG A 85 -11.11 2.34 -17.33
CA ARG A 85 -11.99 2.94 -16.33
C ARG A 85 -11.19 3.69 -15.27
N MET A 86 -10.11 3.09 -14.79
CA MET A 86 -9.23 3.72 -13.78
C MET A 86 -8.59 5.00 -14.33
N MET A 87 -8.04 4.98 -15.54
CA MET A 87 -7.45 6.17 -16.17
C MET A 87 -8.50 7.26 -16.43
N SER A 88 -9.72 6.88 -16.82
CA SER A 88 -10.83 7.83 -16.95
C SER A 88 -11.24 8.46 -15.63
N TRP A 89 -11.20 7.68 -14.53
CA TRP A 89 -11.47 8.16 -13.18
C TRP A 89 -10.37 9.08 -12.66
N ILE A 90 -9.09 8.81 -12.94
CA ILE A 90 -7.96 9.66 -12.61
C ILE A 90 -8.03 10.99 -13.38
N GLY A 91 -8.49 10.95 -14.62
CA GLY A 91 -8.57 12.11 -15.52
C GLY A 91 -7.26 12.38 -16.26
N SER A 92 -7.22 13.49 -17.01
CA SER A 92 -6.13 13.85 -17.93
C SER A 92 -5.02 14.70 -17.29
N GLY A 93 -5.00 14.84 -15.97
CA GLY A 93 -4.01 15.62 -15.24
C GLY A 93 -2.69 14.87 -15.01
N GLU A 94 -1.72 15.58 -14.44
CA GLU A 94 -0.53 14.92 -13.87
C GLU A 94 -0.94 14.07 -12.67
N ALA A 95 -0.38 12.86 -12.55
CA ALA A 95 -0.62 11.97 -11.44
C ALA A 95 0.70 11.49 -10.82
N THR A 96 0.72 11.40 -9.49
CA THR A 96 1.73 10.63 -8.77
C THR A 96 1.06 9.39 -8.23
N PHE A 97 1.59 8.24 -8.58
CA PHE A 97 1.12 6.94 -8.09
C PHE A 97 1.93 6.52 -6.88
N TYR A 98 1.25 6.02 -5.88
CA TYR A 98 1.83 5.43 -4.69
C TYR A 98 1.39 3.97 -4.64
N SER A 99 2.29 3.09 -4.26
CA SER A 99 1.95 1.73 -3.87
C SER A 99 2.67 1.37 -2.58
N TRP A 100 2.16 0.39 -1.85
CA TRP A 100 2.90 -0.08 -0.68
C TRP A 100 4.28 -0.59 -1.08
N SER A 101 4.37 -1.34 -2.17
CA SER A 101 5.65 -1.78 -2.71
C SER A 101 5.73 -1.60 -4.23
N LYS A 102 6.94 -1.68 -4.79
CA LYS A 102 7.15 -1.64 -6.24
C LYS A 102 6.50 -2.79 -7.01
N THR A 103 5.99 -3.81 -6.31
CA THR A 103 5.40 -5.02 -6.93
C THR A 103 4.22 -4.66 -7.81
N ASP A 104 3.39 -3.72 -7.36
CA ASP A 104 2.19 -3.27 -8.08
C ASP A 104 2.54 -2.64 -9.44
N PHE A 105 3.46 -1.68 -9.44
CA PHE A 105 3.97 -1.08 -10.67
C PHE A 105 4.56 -2.12 -11.62
N VAL A 106 5.38 -3.02 -11.08
CA VAL A 106 6.05 -4.05 -11.90
C VAL A 106 5.02 -4.99 -12.52
N GLN A 107 4.03 -5.43 -11.75
CA GLN A 107 3.00 -6.34 -12.24
C GLN A 107 2.10 -5.67 -13.28
N ILE A 108 1.60 -4.47 -13.03
CA ILE A 108 0.80 -3.69 -13.98
C ILE A 108 1.57 -3.51 -15.29
N SER A 109 2.83 -3.06 -15.21
CA SER A 109 3.67 -2.85 -16.39
C SER A 109 3.93 -4.13 -17.18
N ARG A 110 4.12 -5.26 -16.52
CA ARG A 110 4.31 -6.58 -17.16
C ARG A 110 3.07 -7.02 -17.90
N GLU A 111 1.90 -6.89 -17.27
CA GLU A 111 0.66 -7.33 -17.88
C GLU A 111 0.22 -6.46 -19.04
N ILE A 112 0.41 -5.14 -18.95
CA ILE A 112 0.15 -4.24 -20.08
C ILE A 112 0.92 -4.71 -21.31
N ARG A 113 2.23 -4.99 -21.17
CA ARG A 113 3.07 -5.47 -22.28
C ARG A 113 2.71 -6.88 -22.74
N ALA A 114 2.54 -7.82 -21.81
CA ALA A 114 2.24 -9.20 -22.14
C ALA A 114 0.86 -9.40 -22.79
N LYS A 115 -0.07 -8.50 -22.52
CA LYS A 115 -1.43 -8.52 -23.08
C LYS A 115 -1.61 -7.55 -24.26
N GLU A 116 -0.50 -6.93 -24.72
CA GLU A 116 -0.47 -6.01 -25.87
C GLU A 116 -1.48 -4.84 -25.71
N ILE A 117 -1.66 -4.37 -24.46
CA ILE A 117 -2.48 -3.19 -24.18
C ILE A 117 -1.74 -1.96 -24.68
N ASP A 118 -2.46 -1.00 -25.23
CA ASP A 118 -1.91 0.24 -25.81
C ASP A 118 -1.05 1.01 -24.78
N GLU A 119 0.28 0.93 -24.97
CA GLU A 119 1.25 1.58 -24.06
C GLU A 119 1.20 3.12 -24.17
N GLU A 120 0.83 3.69 -25.31
CA GLU A 120 0.71 5.14 -25.45
C GLU A 120 -0.45 5.67 -24.59
N LYS A 121 -1.57 4.95 -24.61
CA LYS A 121 -2.73 5.24 -23.75
C LYS A 121 -2.43 5.11 -22.25
N MET A 122 -1.50 4.20 -21.89
CA MET A 122 -1.08 3.92 -20.53
C MET A 122 0.24 4.61 -20.14
N ALA A 123 0.75 5.55 -20.95
CA ALA A 123 2.08 6.12 -20.79
C ALA A 123 2.32 6.73 -19.38
N VAL A 124 1.34 7.44 -18.82
CA VAL A 124 1.44 8.05 -17.48
C VAL A 124 1.59 6.98 -16.40
N LEU A 125 0.85 5.87 -16.53
CA LEU A 125 0.89 4.74 -15.59
C LEU A 125 2.18 3.91 -15.75
N LEU A 126 2.74 3.84 -16.95
CA LEU A 126 3.97 3.10 -17.27
C LEU A 126 5.26 3.86 -16.94
N ASP A 127 5.18 5.16 -16.74
CA ASP A 127 6.35 5.96 -16.36
C ASP A 127 6.67 5.75 -14.87
N LYS A 128 7.79 5.06 -14.62
CA LYS A 128 8.26 4.76 -13.26
C LYS A 128 8.55 6.01 -12.42
N GLU A 129 8.85 7.15 -13.04
CA GLU A 129 9.12 8.40 -12.35
C GLU A 129 7.84 8.99 -11.71
N ASN A 130 6.67 8.53 -12.14
CA ASN A 130 5.40 8.87 -11.54
C ASN A 130 5.07 7.98 -10.31
N TRP A 131 5.89 6.95 -9.99
CA TRP A 131 5.60 6.00 -8.92
C TRP A 131 6.50 6.18 -7.71
N VAL A 132 5.88 6.07 -6.54
CA VAL A 132 6.54 6.10 -5.23
C VAL A 132 6.31 4.76 -4.52
N ASP A 133 7.40 4.03 -4.27
CA ASP A 133 7.43 2.85 -3.39
C ASP A 133 7.41 3.33 -1.94
N TYR A 134 6.21 3.33 -1.33
CA TYR A 134 6.04 3.94 0.00
C TYR A 134 6.60 3.06 1.13
N GLN A 135 6.75 1.77 0.92
CA GLN A 135 7.43 0.86 1.85
C GLN A 135 8.85 1.33 2.15
N GLN A 136 9.57 1.83 1.12
CA GLN A 136 10.92 2.35 1.32
C GLN A 136 10.91 3.66 2.10
N THR A 137 9.95 4.53 1.85
CA THR A 137 9.78 5.81 2.56
C THR A 137 9.47 5.55 4.04
N ALA A 138 8.49 4.71 4.31
CA ALA A 138 8.12 4.31 5.67
C ALA A 138 9.28 3.60 6.39
N GLY A 139 9.95 2.66 5.72
CA GLY A 139 11.09 1.94 6.29
C GLY A 139 12.24 2.87 6.70
N LYS A 140 12.55 3.88 5.90
CA LYS A 140 13.55 4.91 6.26
C LYS A 140 13.10 5.73 7.47
N ARG A 141 11.83 6.17 7.49
CA ARG A 141 11.27 6.96 8.59
C ARG A 141 11.31 6.20 9.90
N PHE A 142 10.96 4.92 9.88
CA PHE A 142 10.92 4.08 11.08
C PHE A 142 12.27 3.43 11.42
N GLY A 143 13.37 3.79 10.74
CA GLY A 143 14.68 3.18 10.98
C GLY A 143 14.70 1.67 10.69
N LYS A 144 13.82 1.18 9.81
CA LYS A 144 13.66 -0.21 9.41
C LYS A 144 13.92 -0.34 7.91
N PRO A 145 15.18 -0.40 7.45
CA PRO A 145 15.53 -0.38 6.02
C PRO A 145 15.13 -1.66 5.27
N TRP A 146 14.62 -2.67 5.95
CA TRP A 146 14.12 -3.92 5.36
C TRP A 146 12.67 -3.80 4.95
N ARG A 147 12.23 -4.73 4.13
CA ARG A 147 10.84 -4.83 3.73
C ARG A 147 9.94 -5.02 4.96
N MET A 148 9.08 -4.04 5.19
CA MET A 148 8.09 -4.00 6.25
C MET A 148 6.73 -4.33 5.66
N SER A 149 5.88 -5.06 6.37
CA SER A 149 4.48 -5.22 5.97
C SER A 149 3.71 -3.90 6.15
N LEU A 150 2.59 -3.74 5.44
CA LEU A 150 1.71 -2.58 5.64
C LEU A 150 1.18 -2.56 7.09
N GLU A 151 0.83 -3.71 7.64
CA GLU A 151 0.37 -3.86 9.02
C GLU A 151 1.42 -3.37 10.03
N ASP A 152 2.69 -3.81 9.87
CA ASP A 152 3.79 -3.33 10.73
C ASP A 152 3.96 -1.81 10.62
N ALA A 153 3.88 -1.25 9.41
CA ALA A 153 4.03 0.19 9.21
C ALA A 153 2.91 0.99 9.85
N LEU A 154 1.66 0.51 9.75
CA LEU A 154 0.52 1.09 10.47
C LEU A 154 0.76 1.06 11.97
N MET A 155 1.20 -0.08 12.52
CA MET A 155 1.54 -0.21 13.95
C MET A 155 2.64 0.80 14.35
N PHE A 156 3.72 0.93 13.58
CA PHE A 156 4.77 1.91 13.85
C PHE A 156 4.27 3.36 13.76
N ALA A 157 3.30 3.62 12.91
CA ALA A 157 2.63 4.91 12.81
C ALA A 157 1.52 5.09 13.87
N GLU A 158 1.35 4.15 14.80
CA GLU A 158 0.28 4.15 15.80
C GLU A 158 -1.12 4.25 15.17
N MET A 159 -1.35 3.41 14.17
CA MET A 159 -2.61 3.28 13.44
C MET A 159 -3.08 1.83 13.48
N GLU A 160 -4.39 1.66 13.50
CA GLU A 160 -5.01 0.36 13.33
C GLU A 160 -5.29 0.10 11.85
N LEU A 161 -5.15 -1.16 11.45
CA LEU A 161 -5.60 -1.62 10.15
C LEU A 161 -7.13 -1.57 10.10
N GLU A 162 -7.68 -0.97 9.07
CA GLU A 162 -9.12 -0.94 8.83
C GLU A 162 -9.50 -1.95 7.76
N GLY A 163 -10.55 -2.72 8.02
CA GLY A 163 -11.10 -3.68 7.07
C GLY A 163 -10.33 -5.00 7.00
N LYS A 164 -10.57 -5.77 5.93
CA LYS A 164 -9.93 -7.07 5.68
C LYS A 164 -8.69 -6.85 4.80
N GLN A 165 -7.53 -7.32 5.25
CA GLN A 165 -6.32 -7.38 4.41
C GLN A 165 -6.56 -8.22 3.15
N HIS A 166 -5.76 -7.95 2.14
CA HIS A 166 -5.85 -8.60 0.83
C HIS A 166 -7.18 -8.33 0.11
N ASP A 167 -7.74 -7.14 0.32
CA ASP A 167 -8.69 -6.50 -0.57
C ASP A 167 -8.00 -5.24 -1.11
N GLY A 168 -7.77 -5.17 -2.41
CA GLY A 168 -6.97 -4.11 -3.01
C GLY A 168 -7.45 -2.69 -2.67
N LEU A 169 -8.79 -2.46 -2.55
CA LEU A 169 -9.27 -1.14 -2.13
C LEU A 169 -8.99 -0.87 -0.64
N VAL A 170 -9.15 -1.87 0.21
CA VAL A 170 -8.88 -1.76 1.65
C VAL A 170 -7.40 -1.47 1.89
N ASP A 171 -6.51 -2.18 1.20
CA ASP A 171 -5.05 -2.01 1.37
C ASP A 171 -4.56 -0.70 0.75
N ALA A 172 -5.12 -0.26 -0.39
CA ALA A 172 -4.90 1.08 -0.93
C ALA A 172 -5.35 2.19 0.04
N ARG A 173 -6.51 2.02 0.70
CA ARG A 173 -7.02 2.98 1.70
C ARG A 173 -6.13 3.05 2.94
N ASN A 174 -5.70 1.91 3.48
CA ASN A 174 -4.79 1.86 4.61
C ASN A 174 -3.44 2.51 4.27
N THR A 175 -2.93 2.26 3.07
CA THR A 175 -1.71 2.90 2.56
C THR A 175 -1.91 4.42 2.43
N ALA A 176 -3.03 4.89 1.89
CA ALA A 176 -3.35 6.31 1.77
C ALA A 176 -3.44 7.00 3.15
N ARG A 177 -4.08 6.37 4.13
CA ARG A 177 -4.15 6.85 5.51
C ARG A 177 -2.77 6.96 6.16
N LEU A 178 -1.92 5.96 5.93
CA LEU A 178 -0.53 5.99 6.40
C LEU A 178 0.25 7.14 5.76
N ILE A 179 0.16 7.30 4.45
CA ILE A 179 0.77 8.42 3.71
C ILE A 179 0.31 9.74 4.32
N ALA A 180 -1.00 9.96 4.44
CA ALA A 180 -1.58 11.17 5.00
C ALA A 180 -1.03 11.48 6.40
N LYS A 181 -0.96 10.48 7.27
CA LYS A 181 -0.41 10.67 8.63
C LYS A 181 1.07 11.02 8.61
N MET A 182 1.85 10.35 7.77
CA MET A 182 3.30 10.57 7.71
C MET A 182 3.64 11.92 7.07
N GLU A 183 2.98 12.30 5.98
CA GLU A 183 3.25 13.56 5.27
C GLU A 183 2.78 14.79 6.07
N LYS A 184 1.71 14.67 6.84
CA LYS A 184 1.26 15.71 7.78
C LYS A 184 2.15 15.86 9.02
N ASN A 185 2.98 14.87 9.32
CA ASN A 185 3.88 14.86 10.48
C ASN A 185 5.31 14.49 10.07
N PRO A 186 5.99 15.31 9.24
CA PRO A 186 7.24 14.94 8.58
C PRO A 186 8.40 14.66 9.56
N GLU A 187 8.41 15.26 10.74
CA GLU A 187 9.46 15.09 11.73
C GLU A 187 9.19 13.98 12.75
N SER A 188 7.96 13.45 12.79
CA SER A 188 7.61 12.42 13.78
C SER A 188 8.12 11.03 13.39
N HIS A 189 8.64 10.31 14.36
CA HIS A 189 8.95 8.88 14.29
C HIS A 189 7.91 8.03 15.05
N PHE A 190 6.80 8.64 15.45
CA PHE A 190 5.62 8.03 16.07
C PHE A 190 5.95 7.08 17.24
N LEU A 191 5.77 5.76 17.07
CA LEU A 191 6.02 4.79 18.12
C LEU A 191 7.43 4.90 18.73
N GLN A 192 8.43 5.25 17.94
CA GLN A 192 9.81 5.41 18.44
C GLN A 192 9.92 6.63 19.34
N ASP A 193 9.32 7.76 18.96
CA ASP A 193 9.29 8.98 19.78
C ASP A 193 8.61 8.70 21.11
N ARG A 194 7.46 8.02 21.10
CA ARG A 194 6.74 7.66 22.32
C ARG A 194 7.55 6.73 23.25
N LEU A 195 8.18 5.70 22.70
CA LEU A 195 9.03 4.80 23.46
C LEU A 195 10.26 5.52 24.06
N GLN A 196 10.78 6.52 23.38
CA GLN A 196 11.86 7.34 23.89
C GLN A 196 11.38 8.22 25.04
N GLU A 197 10.25 8.91 24.91
CA GLU A 197 9.64 9.69 25.98
C GLU A 197 9.32 8.85 27.22
N GLU A 198 8.80 7.65 27.05
CA GLU A 198 8.53 6.71 28.15
C GLU A 198 9.82 6.31 28.88
N LYS A 199 10.90 6.05 28.15
CA LYS A 199 12.21 5.74 28.75
C LYS A 199 12.75 6.93 29.54
N GLU A 200 12.64 8.14 29.03
CA GLU A 200 13.07 9.37 29.69
C GLU A 200 12.27 9.64 30.96
N LYS A 201 10.95 9.49 30.93
CA LYS A 201 10.08 9.59 32.09
C LYS A 201 10.42 8.56 33.19
N ASN A 202 10.75 7.34 32.79
CA ASN A 202 11.13 6.27 33.70
C ASN A 202 12.60 6.34 34.16
N ALA A 203 13.43 7.14 33.49
CA ALA A 203 14.84 7.35 33.84
C ALA A 203 15.05 8.53 34.78
N GLU A 204 13.97 9.25 35.20
CA GLU A 204 14.11 10.27 36.26
C GLU A 204 14.72 9.62 37.49
N PRO A 205 15.81 10.17 38.04
CA PRO A 205 16.59 9.48 39.05
C PRO A 205 15.81 9.36 40.36
N LEU A 206 15.76 8.15 40.92
CA LEU A 206 15.39 7.85 42.32
C LEU A 206 16.20 8.69 43.35
N GLY A 207 16.99 9.65 42.84
CA GLY A 207 17.91 10.46 43.66
C GLY A 207 17.26 11.51 44.55
N THR A 208 16.02 11.91 44.31
CA THR A 208 15.34 12.92 45.15
C THR A 208 14.59 12.32 46.32
N SER A 209 14.25 11.04 46.30
CA SER A 209 13.52 10.37 47.40
C SER A 209 14.42 9.93 48.57
N LEU A 210 15.66 9.49 48.29
CA LEU A 210 16.60 9.04 49.33
C LEU A 210 17.26 10.23 50.06
N GLY A 211 17.54 11.33 49.39
CA GLY A 211 18.11 12.53 50.01
C GLY A 211 17.18 13.21 51.02
N SER A 212 15.87 13.16 50.78
CA SER A 212 14.89 13.71 51.73
C SER A 212 14.65 12.83 52.95
N LEU A 213 14.87 11.52 52.85
CA LEU A 213 14.77 10.57 53.98
C LEU A 213 15.98 10.63 54.89
N LEU A 214 17.16 10.97 54.40
CA LEU A 214 18.36 11.10 55.23
C LEU A 214 18.48 12.44 55.94
N ASN A 215 17.80 13.49 55.51
CA ASN A 215 17.77 14.79 56.23
C ASN A 215 16.84 14.82 57.45
N GLY A 216 16.09 13.78 57.72
CA GLY A 216 15.19 13.65 58.88
C GLY A 216 15.80 12.98 60.11
N ILE A 217 17.03 12.42 60.01
CA ILE A 217 17.72 11.77 61.13
C ILE A 217 18.78 12.75 61.69
N ARG A 218 18.36 13.64 62.60
CA ARG A 218 19.28 14.32 63.49
C ARG A 218 19.54 13.42 64.72
N LEU A 219 20.78 13.00 64.88
CA LEU A 219 21.32 12.45 66.09
C LEU A 219 21.36 13.52 67.24
#